data_843f087f640b2e5967e6a51e1ef3361c
#
_entry.id   843f087f640b2e5967e6a51e1ef3361c
#
_cell.length_a   1.000
_cell.length_b   1.000
_cell.length_c   1.000
_cell.angle_alpha   90.00
_cell.angle_beta   90.00
_cell.angle_gamma   90.00
#
_symmetry.space_group_name_H-M   'P 1'
#
loop_
_entity.id
_entity.type
_entity.pdbx_description
1 polymer ?
#
loop_
_entity_poly.entity_id
_entity_poly.type
_entity_poly.pdbx_seq_one_letter_code
_entity_poly.pdbx_strand_id
1 'polypeptide(L)'
;MMSEEAIPCGDNARRTYIDLGAVTKEAYEISRKSRTLAWAALSNETPEDRIRQRCSIAVGDFAMAPLLRFRNDPVPAMLAALARNVPIFTDIRMVTLGIQKKGHACPITCVLDYGQEMAKEQGITRTSAGFLALRRELNGSIVIIGNAPSSLLSVCRLVEEGIRPAVIIGTPVGFVNAAESKEALRRLDVPSISNEGTRGGTPVAVAAMNECITMFVEKKPPHDVPAGY
;
A
#
# COMPACT_ATOMS: atom_id res chain seq x y z
N MET A 1 10.88 43.06 17.23
CA MET A 1 11.86 42.73 16.19
C MET A 1 12.45 41.40 16.57
N MET A 2 11.91 40.31 16.07
CA MET A 2 12.45 38.95 16.23
C MET A 2 12.97 38.55 14.85
N SER A 3 14.26 38.29 14.78
CA SER A 3 15.01 37.94 13.59
C SER A 3 14.51 36.59 13.02
N GLU A 4 14.09 36.61 11.76
CA GLU A 4 13.91 35.41 10.92
C GLU A 4 15.29 34.78 10.70
N GLU A 5 15.57 33.69 11.37
CA GLU A 5 16.71 32.85 11.01
C GLU A 5 16.35 32.07 9.74
N ALA A 6 17.01 32.42 8.67
CA ALA A 6 16.98 31.72 7.40
C ALA A 6 17.58 30.33 7.55
N ILE A 7 16.76 29.31 7.30
CA ILE A 7 17.20 27.92 7.16
C ILE A 7 18.09 27.84 5.93
N PRO A 8 19.33 27.29 6.01
CA PRO A 8 20.22 27.21 4.87
C PRO A 8 19.66 26.31 3.78
N CYS A 9 19.47 26.87 2.61
CA CYS A 9 19.13 26.17 1.38
C CYS A 9 20.36 25.38 0.90
N GLY A 10 20.50 24.14 1.36
CA GLY A 10 21.44 23.18 0.81
C GLY A 10 20.97 22.72 -0.55
N ASP A 11 21.65 23.16 -1.58
CA ASP A 11 21.44 22.83 -2.99
C ASP A 11 21.88 21.38 -3.23
N ASN A 12 20.99 20.44 -2.98
CA ASN A 12 20.94 19.07 -3.51
C ASN A 12 19.59 18.42 -3.16
N ALA A 13 18.51 19.16 -3.26
CA ALA A 13 17.18 18.59 -3.25
C ALA A 13 17.02 17.73 -4.51
N ARG A 14 17.44 16.45 -4.46
CA ARG A 14 16.80 15.41 -5.26
C ARG A 14 15.32 15.70 -5.13
N ARG A 15 14.65 15.99 -6.25
CA ARG A 15 13.21 16.21 -6.29
C ARG A 15 12.58 14.95 -5.71
N THR A 16 12.41 14.93 -4.41
CA THR A 16 11.71 13.87 -3.71
C THR A 16 10.31 13.92 -4.29
N TYR A 17 9.89 12.84 -4.91
CA TYR A 17 8.55 12.72 -5.46
C TYR A 17 7.55 12.79 -4.29
N ILE A 18 7.16 14.01 -3.95
CA ILE A 18 6.23 14.30 -2.86
C ILE A 18 4.84 14.34 -3.49
N ASP A 19 4.43 13.22 -4.05
CA ASP A 19 3.10 13.14 -4.60
C ASP A 19 2.16 12.40 -3.65
N LEU A 20 1.37 13.19 -2.96
CA LEU A 20 0.11 12.76 -2.36
C LEU A 20 -1.06 13.10 -3.31
N GLY A 21 -0.81 13.21 -4.62
CA GLY A 21 -1.75 13.73 -5.60
C GLY A 21 -1.71 15.25 -5.75
N ALA A 22 -0.67 15.90 -5.20
CA ALA A 22 -0.51 17.37 -5.27
C ALA A 22 -0.14 17.81 -6.69
N VAL A 23 -1.05 18.50 -7.36
CA VAL A 23 -0.84 19.09 -8.70
C VAL A 23 -0.71 20.61 -8.66
N THR A 24 -0.89 21.24 -7.50
CA THR A 24 -0.76 22.69 -7.29
C THR A 24 0.32 23.01 -6.28
N LYS A 25 0.84 24.23 -6.32
CA LYS A 25 1.84 24.72 -5.37
C LYS A 25 1.33 24.61 -3.92
N GLU A 26 0.09 24.99 -3.67
CA GLU A 26 -0.55 24.89 -2.35
C GLU A 26 -0.63 23.44 -1.86
N ALA A 27 -1.12 22.53 -2.70
CA ALA A 27 -1.21 21.10 -2.34
C ALA A 27 0.18 20.51 -2.05
N TYR A 28 1.20 20.92 -2.79
CA TYR A 28 2.59 20.53 -2.55
C TYR A 28 3.12 21.03 -1.20
N GLU A 29 2.86 22.29 -0.86
CA GLU A 29 3.25 22.86 0.44
C GLU A 29 2.56 22.14 1.62
N ILE A 30 1.26 21.82 1.48
CA ILE A 30 0.51 21.04 2.47
C ILE A 30 1.12 19.64 2.65
N SER A 31 1.40 18.94 1.55
CA SER A 31 2.03 17.63 1.58
C SER A 31 3.41 17.66 2.25
N ARG A 32 4.21 18.68 1.94
CA ARG A 32 5.52 18.87 2.56
C ARG A 32 5.42 19.11 4.07
N LYS A 33 4.49 19.97 4.50
CA LYS A 33 4.24 20.22 5.93
C LYS A 33 3.81 18.94 6.65
N SER A 34 2.91 18.16 6.06
CA SER A 34 2.45 16.89 6.63
C SER A 34 3.60 15.90 6.79
N ARG A 35 4.48 15.80 5.80
CA ARG A 35 5.70 14.99 5.89
C ARG A 35 6.66 15.47 6.98
N THR A 36 6.88 16.77 7.07
CA THR A 36 7.75 17.35 8.12
C THR A 36 7.22 17.03 9.52
N LEU A 37 5.91 17.14 9.74
CA LEU A 37 5.29 16.78 11.01
C LEU A 37 5.45 15.28 11.31
N ALA A 38 5.29 14.43 10.31
CA ALA A 38 5.49 12.99 10.49
C ALA A 38 6.95 12.63 10.80
N TRP A 39 7.94 13.29 10.16
CA TRP A 39 9.36 13.11 10.47
C TRP A 39 9.72 13.53 11.89
N ALA A 40 9.11 14.61 12.39
CA ALA A 40 9.33 15.07 13.76
C ALA A 40 8.72 14.12 14.81
N ALA A 41 7.64 13.41 14.45
CA ALA A 41 6.89 12.56 15.39
C ALA A 41 7.28 11.07 15.32
N LEU A 42 7.86 10.60 14.22
CA LEU A 42 8.12 9.20 13.95
C LEU A 42 9.56 8.98 13.46
N SER A 43 10.08 7.74 13.62
CA SER A 43 11.37 7.35 13.03
C SER A 43 11.41 7.53 11.51
N ASN A 44 12.60 7.80 10.97
CA ASN A 44 12.87 7.98 9.54
C ASN A 44 14.17 7.27 9.10
N GLU A 45 14.48 6.15 9.72
CA GLU A 45 15.74 5.44 9.50
C GLU A 45 15.60 4.36 8.43
N THR A 46 14.40 3.79 8.27
CA THR A 46 14.14 2.64 7.40
C THR A 46 13.10 2.95 6.31
N PRO A 47 13.08 2.17 5.22
CA PRO A 47 12.00 2.25 4.23
C PRO A 47 10.62 1.97 4.83
N GLU A 48 10.54 1.10 5.84
CA GLU A 48 9.32 0.80 6.58
C GLU A 48 8.82 2.00 7.36
N ASP A 49 9.71 2.84 7.90
CA ASP A 49 9.34 4.06 8.61
C ASP A 49 8.67 5.06 7.68
N ARG A 50 9.11 5.15 6.43
CA ARG A 50 8.44 5.98 5.42
C ARG A 50 7.00 5.51 5.17
N ILE A 51 6.76 4.20 5.14
CA ILE A 51 5.42 3.63 5.01
C ILE A 51 4.59 3.94 6.26
N ARG A 52 5.16 3.79 7.46
CA ARG A 52 4.51 4.16 8.73
C ARG A 52 4.07 5.62 8.74
N GLN A 53 4.96 6.52 8.33
CA GLN A 53 4.68 7.95 8.23
C GLN A 53 3.53 8.22 7.27
N ARG A 54 3.58 7.67 6.06
CA ARG A 54 2.54 7.90 5.05
C ARG A 54 1.19 7.33 5.45
N CYS A 55 1.15 6.15 6.07
CA CYS A 55 -0.07 5.58 6.61
C CYS A 55 -0.67 6.44 7.73
N SER A 56 0.18 6.97 8.62
CA SER A 56 -0.25 7.87 9.69
C SER A 56 -0.83 9.18 9.15
N ILE A 57 -0.19 9.77 8.14
CA ILE A 57 -0.70 10.97 7.46
C ILE A 57 -2.06 10.68 6.82
N ALA A 58 -2.21 9.52 6.16
CA ALA A 58 -3.44 9.17 5.45
C ALA A 58 -4.66 9.02 6.35
N VAL A 59 -4.46 8.72 7.63
CA VAL A 59 -5.54 8.58 8.63
C VAL A 59 -5.55 9.70 9.67
N GLY A 60 -4.60 10.65 9.60
CA GLY A 60 -4.48 11.74 10.55
C GLY A 60 -4.15 11.32 11.99
N ASP A 61 -3.47 10.17 12.16
CA ASP A 61 -3.21 9.59 13.47
C ASP A 61 -1.83 8.92 13.53
N PHE A 62 -0.90 9.49 14.28
CA PHE A 62 0.44 8.91 14.48
C PHE A 62 0.41 7.58 15.26
N ALA A 63 -0.66 7.29 16.01
CA ALA A 63 -0.83 6.00 16.67
C ALA A 63 -1.04 4.83 15.66
N MET A 64 -1.19 5.12 14.37
CA MET A 64 -1.21 4.10 13.33
C MET A 64 0.18 3.50 13.06
N ALA A 65 1.24 4.28 13.18
CA ALA A 65 2.61 3.85 12.88
C ALA A 65 3.07 2.60 13.67
N PRO A 66 2.94 2.54 15.01
CA PRO A 66 3.35 1.37 15.78
C PRO A 66 2.47 0.14 15.55
N LEU A 67 1.32 0.27 14.89
CA LEU A 67 0.47 -0.87 14.56
C LEU A 67 0.92 -1.59 13.28
N LEU A 68 1.66 -0.94 12.40
CA LEU A 68 2.09 -1.54 11.13
C LEU A 68 3.10 -2.67 11.36
N ARG A 69 2.91 -3.76 10.62
CA ARG A 69 3.73 -4.97 10.66
C ARG A 69 4.22 -5.33 9.26
N PHE A 70 5.51 -5.62 9.18
CA PHE A 70 6.22 -6.01 7.97
C PHE A 70 6.78 -7.40 8.16
N ARG A 71 6.53 -8.32 7.21
CA ARG A 71 6.96 -9.71 7.29
C ARG A 71 7.64 -10.11 5.98
N ASN A 72 8.73 -10.88 6.11
CA ASN A 72 9.46 -11.48 4.99
C ASN A 72 9.91 -10.43 3.94
N ASP A 73 10.53 -9.33 4.40
CA ASP A 73 11.13 -8.28 3.57
C ASP A 73 10.19 -7.73 2.48
N PRO A 74 9.00 -7.20 2.84
CA PRO A 74 7.99 -6.85 1.85
C PRO A 74 8.39 -5.64 0.99
N VAL A 75 9.24 -4.73 1.48
CA VAL A 75 9.64 -3.54 0.70
C VAL A 75 10.55 -3.94 -0.47
N PRO A 76 11.65 -4.67 -0.29
CA PRO A 76 12.44 -5.19 -1.41
C PRO A 76 11.61 -6.03 -2.39
N ALA A 77 10.73 -6.92 -1.88
CA ALA A 77 9.86 -7.74 -2.71
C ALA A 77 8.90 -6.89 -3.56
N MET A 78 8.31 -5.83 -2.97
CA MET A 78 7.43 -4.90 -3.67
C MET A 78 8.17 -4.15 -4.79
N LEU A 79 9.37 -3.62 -4.51
CA LEU A 79 10.17 -2.92 -5.52
C LEU A 79 10.56 -3.83 -6.68
N ALA A 80 10.91 -5.08 -6.39
CA ALA A 80 11.20 -6.09 -7.41
C ALA A 80 9.95 -6.46 -8.23
N ALA A 81 8.77 -6.55 -7.62
CA ALA A 81 7.50 -6.79 -8.30
C ALA A 81 7.11 -5.63 -9.22
N LEU A 82 7.25 -4.38 -8.74
CA LEU A 82 7.03 -3.16 -9.55
C LEU A 82 7.97 -3.09 -10.76
N ALA A 83 9.24 -3.47 -10.59
CA ALA A 83 10.22 -3.48 -11.69
C ALA A 83 9.85 -4.49 -12.80
N ARG A 84 9.19 -5.58 -12.44
CA ARG A 84 8.71 -6.60 -13.38
C ARG A 84 7.33 -6.28 -13.97
N ASN A 85 6.71 -5.18 -13.56
CA ASN A 85 5.36 -4.78 -13.95
C ASN A 85 4.31 -5.89 -13.73
N VAL A 86 4.40 -6.61 -12.61
CA VAL A 86 3.44 -7.67 -12.28
C VAL A 86 2.04 -7.10 -12.06
N PRO A 87 0.98 -7.91 -12.27
CA PRO A 87 -0.39 -7.44 -12.03
C PRO A 87 -0.62 -7.12 -10.55
N ILE A 88 -1.46 -6.12 -10.30
CA ILE A 88 -1.94 -5.71 -8.99
C ILE A 88 -3.42 -6.06 -8.89
N PHE A 89 -3.80 -6.85 -7.89
CA PHE A 89 -5.20 -7.20 -7.60
C PHE A 89 -5.67 -6.48 -6.34
N THR A 90 -6.83 -5.84 -6.41
CA THR A 90 -7.41 -5.08 -5.30
C THR A 90 -8.79 -5.61 -4.94
N ASP A 91 -9.13 -5.57 -3.65
CA ASP A 91 -10.42 -6.08 -3.14
C ASP A 91 -11.61 -5.21 -3.57
N ILE A 92 -11.46 -3.88 -3.61
CA ILE A 92 -12.53 -2.95 -3.96
C ILE A 92 -12.06 -1.81 -4.86
N ARG A 93 -13.01 -1.22 -5.61
CA ARG A 93 -12.72 -0.11 -6.52
C ARG A 93 -12.09 1.11 -5.85
N MET A 94 -12.42 1.38 -4.59
CA MET A 94 -11.84 2.51 -3.84
C MET A 94 -10.32 2.32 -3.67
N VAL A 95 -9.84 1.10 -3.42
CA VAL A 95 -8.40 0.79 -3.38
C VAL A 95 -7.79 0.97 -4.77
N THR A 96 -8.44 0.42 -5.81
CA THR A 96 -7.99 0.55 -7.21
C THR A 96 -7.77 2.01 -7.62
N LEU A 97 -8.74 2.87 -7.30
CA LEU A 97 -8.70 4.29 -7.67
C LEU A 97 -7.66 5.08 -6.88
N GLY A 98 -7.39 4.66 -5.64
CA GLY A 98 -6.41 5.31 -4.77
C GLY A 98 -4.96 5.01 -5.14
N ILE A 99 -4.70 3.90 -5.84
CA ILE A 99 -3.34 3.54 -6.27
C ILE A 99 -2.89 4.48 -7.38
N GLN A 100 -1.73 5.08 -7.17
CA GLN A 100 -1.08 5.96 -8.11
C GLN A 100 -0.68 5.19 -9.37
N LYS A 101 -1.18 5.65 -10.53
CA LYS A 101 -0.91 5.00 -11.83
C LYS A 101 0.42 5.43 -12.45
N LYS A 102 0.96 6.56 -12.03
CA LYS A 102 2.21 7.09 -12.53
C LYS A 102 3.40 6.41 -11.86
N GLY A 103 4.48 6.21 -12.62
CA GLY A 103 5.74 5.65 -12.10
C GLY A 103 5.90 4.14 -12.28
N HIS A 104 4.84 3.41 -12.63
CA HIS A 104 4.88 1.97 -12.96
C HIS A 104 3.94 1.63 -14.11
N ALA A 105 4.12 0.46 -14.72
CA ALA A 105 3.26 -0.06 -15.79
C ALA A 105 2.47 -1.33 -15.36
N CYS A 106 2.35 -1.58 -14.06
CA CYS A 106 1.58 -2.71 -13.53
C CYS A 106 0.10 -2.57 -13.90
N PRO A 107 -0.54 -3.58 -14.52
CA PRO A 107 -2.00 -3.58 -14.69
C PRO A 107 -2.68 -3.70 -13.33
N ILE A 108 -3.74 -2.92 -13.11
CA ILE A 108 -4.50 -2.93 -11.85
C ILE A 108 -5.89 -3.46 -12.12
N THR A 109 -6.27 -4.52 -11.42
CA THR A 109 -7.54 -5.22 -11.55
C THR A 109 -8.29 -5.23 -10.23
N CYS A 110 -9.58 -4.82 -10.26
CA CYS A 110 -10.47 -4.97 -9.11
C CYS A 110 -11.15 -6.34 -9.18
N VAL A 111 -11.03 -7.14 -8.11
CA VAL A 111 -11.60 -8.49 -8.08
C VAL A 111 -13.12 -8.52 -8.04
N LEU A 112 -13.79 -7.39 -7.73
CA LEU A 112 -15.26 -7.29 -7.74
C LEU A 112 -15.89 -7.55 -9.12
N ASP A 113 -15.10 -7.50 -10.18
CA ASP A 113 -15.58 -7.75 -11.55
C ASP A 113 -15.60 -9.24 -11.91
N TYR A 114 -15.18 -10.12 -10.97
CA TYR A 114 -15.05 -11.56 -11.16
C TYR A 114 -15.81 -12.37 -10.08
N GLY A 115 -16.16 -13.61 -10.41
CA GLY A 115 -16.71 -14.57 -9.44
C GLY A 115 -18.11 -14.27 -8.93
N GLN A 116 -18.92 -13.49 -9.65
CA GLN A 116 -20.27 -13.08 -9.18
C GLN A 116 -21.21 -14.28 -8.96
N GLU A 117 -21.22 -15.24 -9.89
CA GLU A 117 -22.05 -16.46 -9.76
C GLU A 117 -21.54 -17.32 -8.60
N MET A 118 -20.22 -17.52 -8.49
CA MET A 118 -19.62 -18.23 -7.37
C MET A 118 -20.00 -17.60 -6.01
N ALA A 119 -20.07 -16.27 -5.92
CA ALA A 119 -20.49 -15.60 -4.69
C ALA A 119 -21.91 -15.98 -4.28
N LYS A 120 -22.83 -16.05 -5.24
CA LYS A 120 -24.23 -16.45 -5.01
C LYS A 120 -24.36 -17.92 -4.65
N GLU A 121 -23.73 -18.78 -5.44
CA GLU A 121 -23.82 -20.25 -5.27
C GLU A 121 -23.21 -20.71 -3.95
N GLN A 122 -22.08 -20.13 -3.54
CA GLN A 122 -21.37 -20.52 -2.32
C GLN A 122 -21.74 -19.69 -1.08
N GLY A 123 -22.57 -18.66 -1.22
CA GLY A 123 -22.97 -17.78 -0.11
C GLY A 123 -21.80 -17.02 0.50
N ILE A 124 -20.77 -16.68 -0.30
CA ILE A 124 -19.57 -15.95 0.15
C ILE A 124 -19.58 -14.49 -0.34
N THR A 125 -18.71 -13.66 0.22
CA THR A 125 -18.62 -12.26 -0.21
C THR A 125 -18.12 -12.17 -1.64
N ARG A 126 -18.59 -11.16 -2.38
CA ARG A 126 -18.17 -10.89 -3.78
C ARG A 126 -16.67 -10.74 -3.92
N THR A 127 -16.04 -10.09 -2.95
CA THR A 127 -14.59 -9.89 -2.92
C THR A 127 -13.83 -11.19 -2.71
N SER A 128 -14.32 -12.08 -1.82
CA SER A 128 -13.76 -13.43 -1.65
C SER A 128 -13.89 -14.27 -2.92
N ALA A 129 -15.08 -14.28 -3.53
CA ALA A 129 -15.32 -14.99 -4.77
C ALA A 129 -14.44 -14.48 -5.92
N GLY A 130 -14.21 -13.17 -6.00
CA GLY A 130 -13.33 -12.57 -7.00
C GLY A 130 -11.88 -13.06 -6.88
N PHE A 131 -11.33 -13.12 -5.66
CA PHE A 131 -9.99 -13.68 -5.45
C PHE A 131 -9.93 -15.19 -5.76
N LEU A 132 -10.97 -15.94 -5.40
CA LEU A 132 -11.03 -17.37 -5.73
C LEU A 132 -11.12 -17.60 -7.24
N ALA A 133 -11.90 -16.80 -7.96
CA ALA A 133 -12.01 -16.89 -9.43
C ALA A 133 -10.66 -16.62 -10.13
N LEU A 134 -9.85 -15.69 -9.57
CA LEU A 134 -8.55 -15.28 -10.10
C LEU A 134 -7.36 -16.01 -9.43
N ARG A 135 -7.60 -17.13 -8.75
CA ARG A 135 -6.59 -17.78 -7.91
C ARG A 135 -5.24 -18.02 -8.59
N ARG A 136 -5.24 -18.42 -9.87
CA ARG A 136 -3.99 -18.75 -10.60
C ARG A 136 -3.19 -17.51 -10.94
N GLU A 137 -3.87 -16.43 -11.26
CA GLU A 137 -3.31 -15.13 -11.64
C GLU A 137 -2.65 -14.40 -10.46
N LEU A 138 -2.99 -14.82 -9.22
CA LEU A 138 -2.37 -14.26 -8.02
C LEU A 138 -0.89 -14.67 -7.85
N ASN A 139 -0.43 -15.73 -8.55
CA ASN A 139 0.97 -16.12 -8.47
C ASN A 139 1.90 -15.03 -9.01
N GLY A 140 2.86 -14.61 -8.20
CA GLY A 140 3.80 -13.56 -8.54
C GLY A 140 3.22 -12.15 -8.61
N SER A 141 1.94 -11.96 -8.31
CA SER A 141 1.24 -10.67 -8.33
C SER A 141 1.41 -9.88 -7.02
N ILE A 142 1.01 -8.61 -7.04
CA ILE A 142 0.77 -7.81 -5.84
C ILE A 142 -0.71 -7.90 -5.49
N VAL A 143 -1.02 -8.27 -4.24
CA VAL A 143 -2.40 -8.34 -3.73
C VAL A 143 -2.61 -7.25 -2.69
N ILE A 144 -3.68 -6.46 -2.83
CA ILE A 144 -3.99 -5.34 -1.93
C ILE A 144 -5.42 -5.46 -1.41
N ILE A 145 -5.55 -5.65 -0.11
CA ILE A 145 -6.84 -5.80 0.58
C ILE A 145 -6.94 -4.71 1.65
N GLY A 146 -7.74 -3.69 1.35
CA GLY A 146 -7.93 -2.54 2.23
C GLY A 146 -9.27 -2.53 2.97
N ASN A 147 -10.25 -3.34 2.54
CA ASN A 147 -11.60 -3.25 3.08
C ASN A 147 -12.15 -4.56 3.64
N ALA A 148 -12.00 -5.68 2.96
CA ALA A 148 -12.76 -6.90 3.24
C ALA A 148 -11.94 -7.94 4.02
N PRO A 149 -12.16 -8.14 5.34
CA PRO A 149 -11.50 -9.19 6.12
C PRO A 149 -11.71 -10.59 5.55
N SER A 150 -12.91 -10.89 5.05
CA SER A 150 -13.24 -12.17 4.43
C SER A 150 -12.35 -12.47 3.21
N SER A 151 -12.04 -11.44 2.41
CA SER A 151 -11.15 -11.58 1.26
C SER A 151 -9.73 -11.91 1.69
N LEU A 152 -9.25 -11.26 2.76
CA LEU A 152 -7.91 -11.54 3.28
C LEU A 152 -7.82 -12.98 3.77
N LEU A 153 -8.82 -13.48 4.48
CA LEU A 153 -8.90 -14.89 4.88
C LEU A 153 -8.92 -15.84 3.68
N SER A 154 -9.67 -15.49 2.61
CA SER A 154 -9.67 -16.29 1.38
C SER A 154 -8.29 -16.33 0.71
N VAL A 155 -7.60 -15.18 0.63
CA VAL A 155 -6.24 -15.13 0.08
C VAL A 155 -5.25 -15.89 0.97
N CYS A 156 -5.37 -15.82 2.29
CA CYS A 156 -4.54 -16.61 3.20
C CYS A 156 -4.68 -18.11 2.92
N ARG A 157 -5.92 -18.64 2.75
CA ARG A 157 -6.15 -20.03 2.37
C ARG A 157 -5.52 -20.39 1.03
N LEU A 158 -5.66 -19.53 0.02
CA LEU A 158 -4.99 -19.74 -1.27
C LEU A 158 -3.47 -19.84 -1.14
N VAL A 159 -2.86 -19.04 -0.26
CA VAL A 159 -1.42 -19.14 0.02
C VAL A 159 -1.08 -20.48 0.70
N GLU A 160 -1.88 -20.95 1.64
CA GLU A 160 -1.75 -22.28 2.25
C GLU A 160 -1.88 -23.40 1.22
N GLU A 161 -2.74 -23.23 0.21
CA GLU A 161 -2.93 -24.13 -0.92
C GLU A 161 -1.81 -24.05 -1.98
N GLY A 162 -0.80 -23.23 -1.77
CA GLY A 162 0.37 -23.15 -2.65
C GLY A 162 0.40 -21.96 -3.63
N ILE A 163 -0.58 -21.06 -3.62
CA ILE A 163 -0.51 -19.81 -4.38
C ILE A 163 0.54 -18.90 -3.74
N ARG A 164 1.35 -18.26 -4.56
CA ARG A 164 2.49 -17.43 -4.10
C ARG A 164 2.45 -16.03 -4.69
N PRO A 165 1.68 -15.10 -4.12
CA PRO A 165 1.79 -13.67 -4.47
C PRO A 165 3.22 -13.17 -4.19
N ALA A 166 3.67 -12.20 -4.96
CA ALA A 166 4.95 -11.55 -4.71
C ALA A 166 4.92 -10.75 -3.40
N VAL A 167 3.83 -10.04 -3.13
CA VAL A 167 3.60 -9.27 -1.90
C VAL A 167 2.10 -9.16 -1.63
N ILE A 168 1.73 -9.17 -0.35
CA ILE A 168 0.35 -8.90 0.08
C ILE A 168 0.35 -7.65 0.99
N ILE A 169 -0.45 -6.65 0.64
CA ILE A 169 -0.86 -5.58 1.56
C ILE A 169 -2.23 -5.95 2.10
N GLY A 170 -2.29 -6.32 3.38
CA GLY A 170 -3.52 -6.74 4.04
C GLY A 170 -3.83 -5.86 5.26
N THR A 171 -4.63 -4.82 5.05
CA THR A 171 -5.00 -3.86 6.10
C THR A 171 -6.51 -3.63 6.19
N PRO A 172 -7.36 -4.69 6.09
CA PRO A 172 -8.79 -4.48 6.19
C PRO A 172 -9.18 -3.91 7.56
N VAL A 173 -10.27 -3.13 7.56
CA VAL A 173 -10.83 -2.49 8.75
C VAL A 173 -12.11 -3.21 9.18
N GLY A 174 -12.40 -3.24 10.46
CA GLY A 174 -13.67 -3.75 10.97
C GLY A 174 -13.56 -4.39 12.35
N PHE A 175 -14.72 -4.71 12.93
CA PHE A 175 -14.82 -5.35 14.23
C PHE A 175 -14.93 -6.87 14.15
N VAL A 176 -15.24 -7.41 12.96
CA VAL A 176 -15.41 -8.85 12.74
C VAL A 176 -14.36 -9.34 11.76
N ASN A 177 -13.53 -10.27 12.19
CA ASN A 177 -12.46 -10.90 11.42
C ASN A 177 -11.35 -9.98 10.90
N ALA A 178 -11.36 -8.67 11.20
CA ALA A 178 -10.33 -7.76 10.68
C ALA A 178 -8.98 -7.99 11.37
N ALA A 179 -8.96 -8.09 12.69
CA ALA A 179 -7.74 -8.39 13.43
C ALA A 179 -7.23 -9.80 13.11
N GLU A 180 -8.12 -10.78 13.13
CA GLU A 180 -7.85 -12.20 12.91
C GLU A 180 -7.30 -12.47 11.50
N SER A 181 -7.88 -11.84 10.48
CA SER A 181 -7.41 -11.99 9.09
C SER A 181 -5.99 -11.45 8.90
N LYS A 182 -5.66 -10.33 9.52
CA LYS A 182 -4.32 -9.75 9.49
C LYS A 182 -3.32 -10.58 10.29
N GLU A 183 -3.75 -11.18 11.39
CA GLU A 183 -2.91 -12.10 12.14
C GLU A 183 -2.66 -13.39 11.34
N ALA A 184 -3.67 -13.94 10.66
CA ALA A 184 -3.51 -15.08 9.76
C ALA A 184 -2.48 -14.78 8.67
N LEU A 185 -2.55 -13.60 8.03
CA LEU A 185 -1.57 -13.17 7.05
C LEU A 185 -0.14 -13.17 7.61
N ARG A 186 0.07 -12.66 8.83
CA ARG A 186 1.40 -12.59 9.44
C ARG A 186 2.04 -13.93 9.78
N ARG A 187 1.25 -15.01 9.81
CA ARG A 187 1.74 -16.40 10.05
C ARG A 187 2.23 -17.08 8.78
N LEU A 188 1.89 -16.54 7.60
CA LEU A 188 2.26 -17.11 6.32
C LEU A 188 3.67 -16.74 5.91
N ASP A 189 4.30 -17.63 5.17
CA ASP A 189 5.61 -17.39 4.54
C ASP A 189 5.41 -16.67 3.18
N VAL A 190 4.98 -15.42 3.25
CA VAL A 190 4.80 -14.52 2.10
C VAL A 190 5.18 -13.10 2.50
N PRO A 191 5.87 -12.33 1.64
CA PRO A 191 6.14 -10.93 1.88
C PRO A 191 4.84 -10.16 2.11
N SER A 192 4.70 -9.49 3.27
CA SER A 192 3.45 -8.82 3.58
C SER A 192 3.59 -7.58 4.44
N ILE A 193 2.67 -6.63 4.20
CA ILE A 193 2.44 -5.42 4.99
C ILE A 193 1.04 -5.53 5.58
N SER A 194 0.92 -5.43 6.89
CA SER A 194 -0.37 -5.45 7.60
C SER A 194 -0.34 -4.49 8.78
N ASN A 195 -1.42 -4.47 9.56
CA ASN A 195 -1.45 -3.78 10.83
C ASN A 195 -2.16 -4.61 11.91
N GLU A 196 -1.93 -4.29 13.16
CA GLU A 196 -2.62 -4.94 14.29
C GLU A 196 -4.00 -4.34 14.56
N GLY A 197 -4.84 -5.15 15.21
CA GLY A 197 -6.15 -4.74 15.71
C GLY A 197 -7.18 -4.49 14.61
N THR A 198 -8.24 -3.77 14.95
CA THR A 198 -9.42 -3.53 14.11
C THR A 198 -9.26 -2.37 13.13
N ARG A 199 -8.29 -1.48 13.38
CA ARG A 199 -7.97 -0.34 12.52
C ARG A 199 -7.41 -0.82 11.17
N GLY A 200 -7.41 0.09 10.19
CA GLY A 200 -6.91 -0.16 8.84
C GLY A 200 -7.74 0.60 7.82
N GLY A 201 -8.07 -0.08 6.73
CA GLY A 201 -8.94 0.45 5.69
C GLY A 201 -8.21 0.85 4.42
N THR A 202 -8.99 1.21 3.42
CA THR A 202 -8.49 1.69 2.12
C THR A 202 -7.39 2.74 2.23
N PRO A 203 -7.51 3.77 3.10
CA PRO A 203 -6.47 4.80 3.20
C PRO A 203 -5.10 4.22 3.57
N VAL A 204 -5.07 3.25 4.48
CA VAL A 204 -3.83 2.60 4.94
C VAL A 204 -3.23 1.74 3.83
N ALA A 205 -4.04 0.91 3.16
CA ALA A 205 -3.60 0.06 2.05
C ALA A 205 -3.02 0.89 0.89
N VAL A 206 -3.75 1.92 0.49
CA VAL A 206 -3.34 2.84 -0.59
C VAL A 206 -2.08 3.62 -0.21
N ALA A 207 -2.00 4.13 1.02
CA ALA A 207 -0.83 4.86 1.48
C ALA A 207 0.43 3.98 1.48
N ALA A 208 0.33 2.73 1.94
CA ALA A 208 1.43 1.78 1.92
C ALA A 208 1.90 1.49 0.49
N MET A 209 0.96 1.21 -0.43
CA MET A 209 1.29 0.94 -1.84
C MET A 209 1.92 2.16 -2.52
N ASN A 210 1.32 3.33 -2.36
CA ASN A 210 1.81 4.56 -2.99
C ASN A 210 3.19 4.98 -2.46
N GLU A 211 3.51 4.71 -1.19
CA GLU A 211 4.88 4.95 -0.70
C GLU A 211 5.89 4.01 -1.35
N CYS A 212 5.53 2.74 -1.55
CA CYS A 212 6.37 1.80 -2.30
C CYS A 212 6.58 2.25 -3.75
N ILE A 213 5.54 2.77 -4.42
CA ILE A 213 5.67 3.34 -5.77
C ILE A 213 6.61 4.56 -5.74
N THR A 214 6.47 5.43 -4.76
CA THR A 214 7.38 6.59 -4.57
C THR A 214 8.83 6.14 -4.45
N MET A 215 9.11 5.17 -3.57
CA MET A 215 10.46 4.61 -3.40
C MET A 215 10.98 3.92 -4.66
N PHE A 216 10.11 3.29 -5.43
CA PHE A 216 10.46 2.67 -6.71
C PHE A 216 10.88 3.72 -7.75
N VAL A 217 10.12 4.81 -7.87
CA VAL A 217 10.44 5.92 -8.80
C VAL A 217 11.74 6.61 -8.42
N GLU A 218 11.97 6.85 -7.13
CA GLU A 218 13.20 7.48 -6.63
C GLU A 218 14.47 6.67 -6.93
N LYS A 219 14.34 5.35 -7.08
CA LYS A 219 15.47 4.47 -7.44
C LYS A 219 15.75 4.41 -8.94
N LYS A 220 14.84 4.91 -9.79
CA LYS A 220 15.08 4.97 -11.24
C LYS A 220 16.10 6.07 -11.57
N PRO A 221 16.99 5.84 -12.56
CA PRO A 221 17.88 6.89 -13.03
C PRO A 221 17.06 8.06 -13.63
N PRO A 222 17.55 9.29 -13.55
CA PRO A 222 16.80 10.52 -13.96
C PRO A 222 16.31 10.52 -15.41
N HIS A 223 16.88 9.69 -16.29
CA HIS A 223 16.52 9.62 -17.71
C HIS A 223 15.29 8.75 -18.00
N ASP A 224 14.84 7.93 -17.04
CA ASP A 224 13.70 7.01 -17.20
C ASP A 224 12.40 7.54 -16.58
N VAL A 225 12.41 8.76 -16.08
CA VAL A 225 11.21 9.42 -15.55
C VAL A 225 10.55 10.19 -16.68
N PRO A 226 9.30 9.88 -17.07
CA PRO A 226 8.62 10.61 -18.15
C PRO A 226 8.58 12.11 -17.86
N ALA A 227 9.00 12.94 -18.82
CA ALA A 227 8.88 14.39 -18.75
C ALA A 227 7.39 14.76 -18.63
N GLY A 228 7.01 15.43 -17.54
CA GLY A 228 5.62 15.85 -17.32
C GLY A 228 5.17 15.83 -15.86
N TYR A 229 6.06 16.21 -14.95
CA TYR A 229 5.77 16.32 -13.51
C TYR A 229 6.29 17.62 -12.94
#